data_0e6ee3f766487ce2055f43bbfc427edb
#
_entry.id   0e6ee3f766487ce2055f43bbfc427edb
#
_cell.length_a   1.000
_cell.length_b   1.000
_cell.length_c   1.000
_cell.angle_alpha   90.00
_cell.angle_beta   90.00
_cell.angle_gamma   90.00
#
_symmetry.space_group_name_H-M   'P 1'
#
loop_
_entity.id
_entity.type
_entity.pdbx_description
1 polymer ?
#
loop_
_entity_poly.entity_id
_entity_poly.type
_entity_poly.pdbx_seq_one_letter_code
_entity_poly.pdbx_strand_id
1 'polypeptide(L)'
;FFMLKRKWLAVVLLVVAGSGLFFLMRTTKTGLVPQEDMGTVFIDVRTSPGSNLAETQLVMDEINRRIKDIPQIRMFSKITGNAMISGQGAANGMFIVRLQDWNERTEEGDDINSVISEIYRRTADIASADIMVFAPPMIPGYGVSSGFEIYVQDQKGGKIEDLLSITRQMIDKLNARPEIARATTSFDNKFPQYLVEVDASRCKRNGISPSDVLSVLSGYIGGNYASNMNRFSKLYRVMVQASPEYRLDTEALNNMFVRNDEGEMSPVGQYLKLTRVYGAETLSRFNLFSAISVNGTPADGYSTGQAIQAVREVAAETLPAGYGYEFGGMSREEA
;
A
#
# COMPACT_ATOMS: atom_id res chain seq x y z
N PHE A 1 24.01 37.62 -46.19
CA PHE A 1 24.22 37.77 -47.66
C PHE A 1 24.69 36.49 -48.33
N PHE A 2 25.54 35.66 -47.68
CA PHE A 2 26.06 34.41 -48.27
C PHE A 2 24.95 33.36 -48.48
N MET A 3 24.04 33.18 -47.49
CA MET A 3 22.91 32.23 -47.58
C MET A 3 21.86 32.67 -48.59
N LEU A 4 21.62 33.99 -48.77
CA LEU A 4 20.71 34.49 -49.76
C LEU A 4 21.13 34.23 -51.21
N LYS A 5 22.42 34.14 -51.45
CA LYS A 5 22.96 33.78 -52.78
C LYS A 5 22.94 32.29 -53.07
N ARG A 6 22.86 31.41 -52.02
CA ARG A 6 22.86 29.97 -52.15
C ARG A 6 21.64 29.35 -51.43
N LYS A 7 20.48 29.54 -52.01
CA LYS A 7 19.17 29.13 -51.41
C LYS A 7 19.13 27.63 -51.03
N TRP A 8 19.88 26.78 -51.76
CA TRP A 8 19.95 25.36 -51.44
C TRP A 8 20.61 25.07 -50.08
N LEU A 9 21.57 25.89 -49.65
CA LEU A 9 22.20 25.79 -48.33
C LEU A 9 21.17 26.02 -47.19
N ALA A 10 20.27 26.96 -47.41
CA ALA A 10 19.21 27.20 -46.43
C ALA A 10 18.22 26.02 -46.34
N VAL A 11 17.90 25.37 -47.47
CA VAL A 11 17.06 24.17 -47.50
C VAL A 11 17.74 23.00 -46.79
N VAL A 12 19.04 22.77 -47.05
CA VAL A 12 19.84 21.72 -46.37
C VAL A 12 19.88 21.94 -44.87
N LEU A 13 20.12 23.17 -44.42
CA LEU A 13 20.16 23.53 -43.01
C LEU A 13 18.81 23.28 -42.34
N LEU A 14 17.72 23.60 -43.04
CA LEU A 14 16.34 23.40 -42.56
C LEU A 14 16.01 21.90 -42.44
N VAL A 15 16.45 21.09 -43.44
CA VAL A 15 16.27 19.61 -43.38
C VAL A 15 17.12 19.01 -42.27
N VAL A 16 18.35 19.46 -42.06
CA VAL A 16 19.22 18.99 -40.97
C VAL A 16 18.60 19.35 -39.60
N ALA A 17 18.17 20.61 -39.45
CA ALA A 17 17.52 21.06 -38.24
C ALA A 17 16.17 20.31 -37.95
N GLY A 18 15.36 20.11 -38.99
CA GLY A 18 14.14 19.33 -38.91
C GLY A 18 14.35 17.86 -38.55
N SER A 19 15.34 17.24 -39.18
CA SER A 19 15.74 15.86 -38.86
C SER A 19 16.31 15.74 -37.47
N GLY A 20 17.15 16.71 -37.04
CA GLY A 20 17.67 16.78 -35.68
C GLY A 20 16.55 16.97 -34.65
N LEU A 21 15.59 17.87 -34.89
CA LEU A 21 14.44 18.05 -34.04
C LEU A 21 13.60 16.76 -33.93
N PHE A 22 13.30 16.12 -35.06
CA PHE A 22 12.57 14.86 -35.09
C PHE A 22 13.29 13.75 -34.33
N PHE A 23 14.62 13.64 -34.46
CA PHE A 23 15.42 12.70 -33.69
C PHE A 23 15.39 13.02 -32.20
N LEU A 24 15.56 14.27 -31.80
CA LEU A 24 15.49 14.71 -30.42
C LEU A 24 14.09 14.44 -29.82
N MET A 25 13.02 14.74 -30.53
CA MET A 25 11.66 14.45 -30.06
C MET A 25 11.39 12.97 -29.83
N ARG A 26 12.05 12.09 -30.60
CA ARG A 26 11.92 10.63 -30.41
C ARG A 26 12.82 10.06 -29.30
N THR A 27 13.96 10.70 -29.04
CA THR A 27 14.96 10.21 -28.08
C THR A 27 14.88 10.90 -26.73
N THR A 28 14.28 12.09 -26.67
CA THR A 28 14.11 12.80 -25.39
C THR A 28 13.04 12.13 -24.54
N LYS A 29 13.40 11.83 -23.31
CA LYS A 29 12.49 11.25 -22.32
C LYS A 29 11.39 12.24 -22.00
N THR A 30 10.14 11.78 -22.02
CA THR A 30 8.96 12.58 -21.66
C THR A 30 8.51 12.22 -20.26
N GLY A 31 8.13 13.22 -19.48
CA GLY A 31 7.57 13.08 -18.15
C GLY A 31 7.03 14.43 -17.68
N LEU A 32 6.01 14.44 -16.83
CA LEU A 32 5.39 15.68 -16.34
C LEU A 32 6.35 16.47 -15.45
N VAL A 33 7.01 15.77 -14.53
CA VAL A 33 8.01 16.35 -13.61
C VAL A 33 9.24 15.44 -13.59
N PRO A 34 10.45 15.97 -13.83
CA PRO A 34 11.67 15.19 -13.68
C PRO A 34 11.80 14.67 -12.25
N GLN A 35 12.24 13.44 -12.10
CA GLN A 35 12.54 12.90 -10.78
C GLN A 35 13.86 13.49 -10.29
N GLU A 36 13.81 14.15 -9.15
CA GLU A 36 14.95 14.74 -8.48
C GLU A 36 15.16 14.09 -7.12
N ASP A 37 16.39 14.14 -6.63
CA ASP A 37 16.74 13.64 -5.31
C ASP A 37 16.25 14.62 -4.22
N MET A 38 15.16 14.29 -3.55
CA MET A 38 14.61 15.08 -2.43
C MET A 38 15.30 14.81 -1.09
N GLY A 39 16.33 13.97 -1.04
CA GLY A 39 17.02 13.60 0.18
C GLY A 39 16.12 12.86 1.18
N THR A 40 15.05 12.23 0.72
CA THR A 40 14.12 11.48 1.58
C THR A 40 13.76 10.15 0.95
N VAL A 41 13.81 9.08 1.74
CA VAL A 41 13.41 7.73 1.33
C VAL A 41 12.39 7.19 2.32
N PHE A 42 11.36 6.54 1.83
CA PHE A 42 10.39 5.79 2.63
C PHE A 42 10.67 4.30 2.54
N ILE A 43 10.56 3.63 3.68
CA ILE A 43 10.59 2.17 3.75
C ILE A 43 9.24 1.75 4.34
N ASP A 44 8.42 1.12 3.53
CA ASP A 44 7.15 0.52 3.94
C ASP A 44 7.41 -0.94 4.29
N VAL A 45 6.96 -1.37 5.45
CA VAL A 45 7.22 -2.70 6.00
C VAL A 45 5.89 -3.34 6.34
N ARG A 46 5.63 -4.51 5.77
CA ARG A 46 4.47 -5.32 6.08
C ARG A 46 4.90 -6.71 6.52
N THR A 47 4.63 -7.06 7.76
CA THR A 47 4.84 -8.40 8.31
C THR A 47 3.72 -9.35 7.87
N SER A 48 3.80 -10.60 8.26
CA SER A 48 2.78 -11.60 7.89
C SER A 48 1.38 -11.15 8.34
N PRO A 49 0.35 -11.37 7.52
CA PRO A 49 -1.03 -11.04 7.89
C PRO A 49 -1.42 -11.67 9.24
N GLY A 50 -1.94 -10.84 10.15
CA GLY A 50 -2.29 -11.27 11.52
C GLY A 50 -1.17 -11.15 12.54
N SER A 51 0.02 -10.67 12.17
CA SER A 51 1.07 -10.32 13.13
C SER A 51 0.60 -9.25 14.11
N ASN A 52 1.01 -9.39 15.36
CA ASN A 52 0.73 -8.36 16.37
C ASN A 52 1.78 -7.24 16.33
N LEU A 53 1.49 -6.14 17.02
CA LEU A 53 2.37 -4.97 17.03
C LEU A 53 3.77 -5.26 17.59
N ALA A 54 3.90 -6.17 18.56
CA ALA A 54 5.19 -6.53 19.15
C ALA A 54 6.07 -7.32 18.16
N GLU A 55 5.48 -8.25 17.40
CA GLU A 55 6.19 -8.97 16.34
C GLU A 55 6.66 -8.00 15.23
N THR A 56 5.79 -7.10 14.81
CA THR A 56 6.14 -6.06 13.83
C THR A 56 7.26 -5.17 14.36
N GLN A 57 7.23 -4.80 15.66
CA GLN A 57 8.29 -4.04 16.29
C GLN A 57 9.64 -4.75 16.23
N LEU A 58 9.69 -6.06 16.46
CA LEU A 58 10.93 -6.85 16.36
C LEU A 58 11.53 -6.81 14.95
N VAL A 59 10.69 -6.94 13.92
CA VAL A 59 11.14 -6.81 12.53
C VAL A 59 11.63 -5.40 12.23
N MET A 60 10.92 -4.38 12.70
CA MET A 60 11.35 -2.99 12.57
C MET A 60 12.68 -2.71 13.25
N ASP A 61 12.94 -3.33 14.41
CA ASP A 61 14.21 -3.22 15.12
C ASP A 61 15.36 -3.94 14.38
N GLU A 62 15.05 -5.04 13.72
CA GLU A 62 16.02 -5.73 12.83
C GLU A 62 16.39 -4.86 11.64
N ILE A 63 15.42 -4.30 10.92
CA ILE A 63 15.67 -3.36 9.81
C ILE A 63 16.50 -2.18 10.30
N ASN A 64 16.14 -1.59 11.43
CA ASN A 64 16.86 -0.48 12.04
C ASN A 64 18.36 -0.80 12.24
N ARG A 65 18.67 -1.99 12.78
CA ARG A 65 20.06 -2.41 13.00
C ARG A 65 20.86 -2.49 11.70
N ARG A 66 20.22 -2.82 10.59
CA ARG A 66 20.85 -3.02 9.29
C ARG A 66 21.06 -1.71 8.53
N ILE A 67 20.18 -0.72 8.69
CA ILE A 67 20.23 0.52 7.91
C ILE A 67 20.98 1.65 8.64
N LYS A 68 21.10 1.61 9.96
CA LYS A 68 21.68 2.70 10.77
C LYS A 68 23.12 3.07 10.42
N ASP A 69 23.87 2.14 9.86
CA ASP A 69 25.29 2.33 9.52
C ASP A 69 25.50 2.67 8.02
N ILE A 70 24.44 3.06 7.31
CA ILE A 70 24.55 3.56 5.93
C ILE A 70 25.03 5.02 5.99
N PRO A 71 26.21 5.36 5.43
CA PRO A 71 26.82 6.68 5.62
C PRO A 71 25.98 7.85 5.10
N GLN A 72 25.20 7.60 4.04
CA GLN A 72 24.34 8.61 3.41
C GLN A 72 23.10 8.96 4.24
N ILE A 73 22.77 8.16 5.27
CA ILE A 73 21.61 8.40 6.12
C ILE A 73 22.00 9.34 7.27
N ARG A 74 21.34 10.51 7.32
CA ARG A 74 21.52 11.50 8.41
C ARG A 74 20.69 11.13 9.62
N MET A 75 19.40 10.79 9.40
CA MET A 75 18.47 10.41 10.45
C MET A 75 17.30 9.62 9.87
N PHE A 76 16.60 8.90 10.71
CA PHE A 76 15.33 8.28 10.35
C PHE A 76 14.35 8.26 11.51
N SER A 77 13.07 8.26 11.18
CA SER A 77 11.98 8.02 12.11
C SER A 77 11.40 6.64 11.86
N LYS A 78 11.18 5.86 12.92
CA LYS A 78 10.54 4.54 12.87
C LYS A 78 9.13 4.64 13.42
N ILE A 79 8.14 4.20 12.66
CA ILE A 79 6.72 4.21 13.02
C ILE A 79 6.19 2.79 12.89
N THR A 80 5.66 2.22 13.98
CA THR A 80 5.06 0.88 13.99
C THR A 80 3.55 1.01 14.11
N GLY A 81 2.80 0.19 13.39
CA GLY A 81 1.33 0.24 13.35
C GLY A 81 0.76 1.13 12.25
N ASN A 82 1.61 1.75 11.44
CA ASN A 82 1.20 2.57 10.30
C ASN A 82 2.26 2.53 9.19
N ALA A 83 1.83 2.47 7.96
CA ALA A 83 2.66 2.49 6.77
C ALA A 83 2.05 3.39 5.69
N MET A 84 2.86 3.86 4.74
CA MET A 84 2.41 4.83 3.75
C MET A 84 1.52 4.18 2.68
N ILE A 85 1.92 3.01 2.21
CA ILE A 85 1.22 2.25 1.16
C ILE A 85 0.27 1.23 1.77
N SER A 86 0.75 0.49 2.77
CA SER A 86 0.00 -0.60 3.40
C SER A 86 -1.06 -0.11 4.40
N GLY A 87 -1.02 1.18 4.78
CA GLY A 87 -2.00 1.79 5.67
C GLY A 87 -1.83 1.46 7.14
N GLN A 88 -2.89 1.64 7.93
CA GLN A 88 -2.89 1.36 9.36
C GLN A 88 -3.16 -0.12 9.63
N GLY A 89 -2.40 -0.72 10.53
CA GLY A 89 -2.56 -2.12 10.94
C GLY A 89 -1.42 -2.57 11.84
N ALA A 90 -1.68 -3.52 12.74
CA ALA A 90 -0.67 -4.05 13.65
C ALA A 90 0.51 -4.70 12.92
N ALA A 91 0.28 -5.24 11.72
CA ALA A 91 1.29 -5.86 10.87
C ALA A 91 2.09 -4.85 10.02
N ASN A 92 1.79 -3.55 10.11
CA ASN A 92 2.38 -2.52 9.25
C ASN A 92 3.36 -1.62 10.01
N GLY A 93 4.38 -1.15 9.31
CA GLY A 93 5.33 -0.20 9.84
C GLY A 93 6.03 0.58 8.72
N MET A 94 6.63 1.71 9.06
CA MET A 94 7.41 2.48 8.10
C MET A 94 8.61 3.16 8.72
N PHE A 95 9.61 3.42 7.89
CA PHE A 95 10.67 4.38 8.18
C PHE A 95 10.55 5.57 7.25
N ILE A 96 10.78 6.74 7.82
CA ILE A 96 11.02 7.97 7.08
C ILE A 96 12.51 8.25 7.22
N VAL A 97 13.26 8.02 6.17
CA VAL A 97 14.72 8.17 6.14
C VAL A 97 15.08 9.50 5.51
N ARG A 98 15.85 10.31 6.21
CA ARG A 98 16.42 11.56 5.73
C ARG A 98 17.87 11.33 5.39
N LEU A 99 18.25 11.62 4.16
CA LEU A 99 19.62 11.55 3.70
C LEU A 99 20.40 12.80 4.11
N GLN A 100 21.73 12.73 4.04
CA GLN A 100 22.61 13.89 4.18
C GLN A 100 22.37 14.90 3.07
N ASP A 101 22.79 16.13 3.27
CA ASP A 101 22.60 17.18 2.26
C ASP A 101 23.41 16.88 1.00
N TRP A 102 22.97 17.36 -0.15
CA TRP A 102 23.62 17.07 -1.45
C TRP A 102 25.08 17.45 -1.48
N ASN A 103 25.49 18.50 -0.74
CA ASN A 103 26.88 18.94 -0.64
C ASN A 103 27.79 17.92 0.10
N GLU A 104 27.20 17.02 0.86
CA GLU A 104 27.87 15.97 1.63
C GLU A 104 27.81 14.60 0.92
N ARG A 105 27.00 14.49 -0.14
CA ARG A 105 26.81 13.29 -0.97
C ARG A 105 27.32 13.56 -2.37
N THR A 106 28.64 13.63 -2.52
CA THR A 106 29.31 14.03 -3.78
C THR A 106 30.02 12.87 -4.49
N GLU A 107 30.12 11.71 -3.86
CA GLU A 107 30.78 10.54 -4.43
C GLU A 107 29.86 9.75 -5.36
N GLU A 108 30.44 9.00 -6.28
CA GLU A 108 29.68 8.08 -7.13
C GLU A 108 29.03 6.99 -6.27
N GLY A 109 27.71 6.86 -6.34
CA GLY A 109 26.93 5.94 -5.50
C GLY A 109 26.26 6.58 -4.28
N ASP A 110 26.39 7.89 -4.08
CA ASP A 110 25.72 8.63 -3.01
C ASP A 110 24.30 9.10 -3.40
N ASP A 111 23.88 8.82 -4.63
CA ASP A 111 22.55 9.18 -5.10
C ASP A 111 21.45 8.36 -4.43
N ILE A 112 20.20 8.87 -4.49
CA ILE A 112 19.05 8.26 -3.83
C ILE A 112 18.75 6.83 -4.30
N ASN A 113 18.98 6.51 -5.59
CA ASN A 113 18.73 5.18 -6.15
C ASN A 113 19.75 4.16 -5.62
N SER A 114 20.99 4.57 -5.49
CA SER A 114 22.06 3.78 -4.88
C SER A 114 21.75 3.47 -3.41
N VAL A 115 21.27 4.45 -2.65
CA VAL A 115 20.85 4.26 -1.26
C VAL A 115 19.63 3.32 -1.17
N ILE A 116 18.64 3.45 -2.04
CA ILE A 116 17.48 2.54 -2.12
C ILE A 116 17.96 1.12 -2.39
N SER A 117 18.85 0.94 -3.35
CA SER A 117 19.44 -0.36 -3.71
C SER A 117 20.22 -0.98 -2.55
N GLU A 118 20.98 -0.18 -1.81
CA GLU A 118 21.73 -0.61 -0.64
C GLU A 118 20.79 -1.04 0.51
N ILE A 119 19.70 -0.32 0.74
CA ILE A 119 18.69 -0.71 1.72
C ILE A 119 18.07 -2.05 1.34
N TYR A 120 17.68 -2.24 0.07
CA TYR A 120 17.16 -3.53 -0.42
C TYR A 120 18.16 -4.65 -0.23
N ARG A 121 19.44 -4.42 -0.56
CA ARG A 121 20.50 -5.42 -0.39
C ARG A 121 20.67 -5.84 1.06
N ARG A 122 20.63 -4.89 1.99
CA ARG A 122 20.78 -5.16 3.44
C ARG A 122 19.57 -5.83 4.07
N THR A 123 18.41 -5.72 3.46
CA THR A 123 17.14 -6.26 4.00
C THR A 123 16.63 -7.48 3.23
N ALA A 124 17.32 -7.91 2.17
CA ALA A 124 16.89 -8.96 1.25
C ALA A 124 16.65 -10.35 1.91
N ASP A 125 17.35 -10.62 3.00
CA ASP A 125 17.24 -11.89 3.74
C ASP A 125 16.18 -11.86 4.87
N ILE A 126 15.48 -10.76 5.07
CA ILE A 126 14.38 -10.66 6.03
C ILE A 126 13.12 -11.28 5.40
N ALA A 127 12.97 -12.60 5.57
CA ALA A 127 11.83 -13.35 5.03
C ALA A 127 10.51 -13.14 5.82
N SER A 128 10.56 -12.51 7.00
CA SER A 128 9.41 -12.30 7.88
C SER A 128 8.57 -11.07 7.53
N ALA A 129 9.01 -10.27 6.56
CA ALA A 129 8.31 -9.07 6.12
C ALA A 129 8.50 -8.82 4.62
N ASP A 130 7.48 -8.20 4.03
CA ASP A 130 7.55 -7.58 2.72
C ASP A 130 8.02 -6.13 2.90
N ILE A 131 9.15 -5.79 2.28
CA ILE A 131 9.81 -4.50 2.46
C ILE A 131 9.83 -3.77 1.12
N MET A 132 9.25 -2.59 1.10
CA MET A 132 9.22 -1.71 -0.07
C MET A 132 9.96 -0.41 0.23
N VAL A 133 10.93 -0.08 -0.60
CA VAL A 133 11.75 1.13 -0.45
C VAL A 133 11.50 2.03 -1.66
N PHE A 134 11.16 3.29 -1.44
CA PHE A 134 10.82 4.22 -2.51
C PHE A 134 11.06 5.68 -2.12
N ALA A 135 11.25 6.53 -3.12
CA ALA A 135 11.30 7.98 -2.94
C ALA A 135 9.87 8.57 -2.92
N PRO A 136 9.62 9.66 -2.18
CA PRO A 136 8.35 10.37 -2.21
C PRO A 136 8.06 10.95 -3.60
N PRO A 137 6.79 11.24 -3.93
CA PRO A 137 6.45 11.93 -5.16
C PRO A 137 7.00 13.35 -5.13
N MET A 138 7.38 13.88 -6.29
CA MET A 138 7.94 15.24 -6.43
C MET A 138 6.97 16.34 -6.00
N ILE A 139 5.67 16.11 -6.17
CA ILE A 139 4.61 17.02 -5.72
C ILE A 139 3.85 16.35 -4.58
N PRO A 140 3.94 16.87 -3.34
CA PRO A 140 3.20 16.33 -2.21
C PRO A 140 1.68 16.32 -2.47
N GLY A 141 1.02 15.19 -2.15
CA GLY A 141 -0.41 15.01 -2.36
C GLY A 141 -0.81 14.36 -3.69
N TYR A 142 0.12 14.18 -4.61
CA TYR A 142 -0.12 13.51 -5.89
C TYR A 142 0.45 12.08 -5.90
N GLY A 143 -0.12 11.21 -5.07
CA GLY A 143 0.31 9.80 -4.93
C GLY A 143 1.23 9.57 -3.73
N VAL A 144 1.71 8.35 -3.62
CA VAL A 144 2.52 7.89 -2.48
C VAL A 144 4.00 7.74 -2.84
N SER A 145 4.30 7.36 -4.08
CA SER A 145 5.66 7.13 -4.57
C SER A 145 5.97 7.96 -5.83
N SER A 146 7.23 8.09 -6.15
CA SER A 146 7.72 8.81 -7.34
C SER A 146 7.53 8.04 -8.67
N GLY A 147 6.94 6.85 -8.64
CA GLY A 147 6.70 6.02 -9.81
C GLY A 147 5.31 6.22 -10.42
N PHE A 148 4.72 5.12 -10.90
CA PHE A 148 3.35 5.11 -11.38
C PHE A 148 2.41 4.43 -10.38
N GLU A 149 1.16 4.88 -10.38
CA GLU A 149 0.07 4.31 -9.60
C GLU A 149 -1.11 4.03 -10.52
N ILE A 150 -1.66 2.82 -10.43
CA ILE A 150 -2.86 2.42 -11.15
C ILE A 150 -3.82 1.69 -10.20
N TYR A 151 -5.10 1.80 -10.49
CA TYR A 151 -6.18 1.10 -9.83
C TYR A 151 -6.82 0.13 -10.81
N VAL A 152 -6.56 -1.17 -10.64
CA VAL A 152 -7.23 -2.22 -11.44
C VAL A 152 -8.62 -2.41 -10.87
N GLN A 153 -9.65 -2.30 -11.71
CA GLN A 153 -11.05 -2.20 -11.32
C GLN A 153 -11.86 -3.40 -11.78
N ASP A 154 -12.75 -3.87 -10.92
CA ASP A 154 -13.84 -4.77 -11.30
C ASP A 154 -15.12 -3.96 -11.56
N GLN A 155 -15.52 -3.89 -12.83
CA GLN A 155 -16.72 -3.19 -13.29
C GLN A 155 -17.96 -4.10 -13.37
N LYS A 156 -17.80 -5.40 -13.06
CA LYS A 156 -18.88 -6.40 -13.09
C LYS A 156 -19.52 -6.62 -11.72
N GLY A 157 -18.82 -6.25 -10.63
CA GLY A 157 -19.24 -6.60 -9.28
C GLY A 157 -19.02 -8.06 -8.93
N GLY A 158 -17.93 -8.66 -9.45
CA GLY A 158 -17.53 -10.04 -9.20
C GLY A 158 -16.88 -10.25 -7.83
N LYS A 159 -16.18 -11.36 -7.69
CA LYS A 159 -15.46 -11.69 -6.46
C LYS A 159 -14.10 -11.00 -6.43
N ILE A 160 -13.66 -10.63 -5.24
CA ILE A 160 -12.36 -9.97 -5.04
C ILE A 160 -11.18 -10.88 -5.41
N GLU A 161 -11.35 -12.20 -5.28
CA GLU A 161 -10.35 -13.20 -5.66
C GLU A 161 -10.08 -13.19 -7.17
N ASP A 162 -11.11 -12.99 -7.99
CA ASP A 162 -10.98 -12.89 -9.44
C ASP A 162 -10.22 -11.61 -9.82
N LEU A 163 -10.58 -10.48 -9.21
CA LEU A 163 -9.87 -9.21 -9.39
C LEU A 163 -8.40 -9.33 -8.97
N LEU A 164 -8.11 -9.98 -7.83
CA LEU A 164 -6.74 -10.20 -7.37
C LEU A 164 -5.94 -11.08 -8.33
N SER A 165 -6.56 -12.14 -8.88
CA SER A 165 -5.91 -13.02 -9.86
C SER A 165 -5.51 -12.26 -11.12
N ILE A 166 -6.42 -11.43 -11.66
CA ILE A 166 -6.17 -10.60 -12.83
C ILE A 166 -5.10 -9.53 -12.53
N THR A 167 -5.17 -8.90 -11.37
CA THR A 167 -4.18 -7.91 -10.93
C THR A 167 -2.78 -8.52 -10.83
N ARG A 168 -2.66 -9.74 -10.29
CA ARG A 168 -1.38 -10.46 -10.22
C ARG A 168 -0.83 -10.79 -11.61
N GLN A 169 -1.66 -11.27 -12.53
CA GLN A 169 -1.24 -11.51 -13.92
C GLN A 169 -0.75 -10.21 -14.58
N MET A 170 -1.40 -9.08 -14.33
CA MET A 170 -0.97 -7.79 -14.83
C MET A 170 0.37 -7.38 -14.22
N ILE A 171 0.56 -7.54 -12.90
CA ILE A 171 1.81 -7.26 -12.20
C ILE A 171 2.96 -8.12 -12.76
N ASP A 172 2.72 -9.42 -12.97
CA ASP A 172 3.74 -10.33 -13.51
C ASP A 172 4.19 -9.89 -14.91
N LYS A 173 3.24 -9.51 -15.77
CA LYS A 173 3.56 -8.98 -17.10
C LYS A 173 4.27 -7.62 -17.05
N LEU A 174 3.87 -6.73 -16.14
CA LEU A 174 4.56 -5.45 -15.92
C LEU A 174 6.00 -5.67 -15.50
N ASN A 175 6.25 -6.58 -14.57
CA ASN A 175 7.59 -6.90 -14.10
C ASN A 175 8.46 -7.59 -15.15
N ALA A 176 7.87 -8.13 -16.22
CA ALA A 176 8.60 -8.68 -17.37
C ALA A 176 9.00 -7.61 -18.40
N ARG A 177 8.53 -6.36 -18.27
CA ARG A 177 8.83 -5.26 -19.19
C ARG A 177 10.15 -4.58 -18.84
N PRO A 178 11.00 -4.27 -19.83
CA PRO A 178 12.26 -3.58 -19.58
C PRO A 178 12.09 -2.15 -19.05
N GLU A 179 10.93 -1.52 -19.30
CA GLU A 179 10.62 -0.17 -18.85
C GLU A 179 10.29 -0.10 -17.35
N ILE A 180 9.99 -1.24 -16.73
CA ILE A 180 9.51 -1.34 -15.34
C ILE A 180 10.59 -1.99 -14.48
N ALA A 181 11.04 -1.29 -13.45
CA ALA A 181 11.95 -1.87 -12.46
C ALA A 181 11.18 -2.79 -11.51
N ARG A 182 10.02 -2.35 -11.06
CA ARG A 182 9.18 -3.12 -10.14
C ARG A 182 7.74 -2.61 -10.18
N ALA A 183 6.79 -3.54 -10.19
CA ALA A 183 5.37 -3.29 -9.96
C ALA A 183 4.88 -4.22 -8.84
N THR A 184 4.15 -3.69 -7.87
CA THR A 184 3.67 -4.43 -6.70
C THR A 184 2.30 -3.92 -6.24
N THR A 185 1.62 -4.72 -5.43
CA THR A 185 0.41 -4.32 -4.72
C THR A 185 0.55 -4.62 -3.23
N SER A 186 -0.01 -3.75 -2.40
CA SER A 186 -0.14 -4.00 -0.96
C SER A 186 -1.38 -4.83 -0.62
N PHE A 187 -2.26 -5.09 -1.59
CA PHE A 187 -3.47 -5.86 -1.36
C PHE A 187 -3.18 -7.33 -1.09
N ASP A 188 -3.75 -7.85 0.00
CA ASP A 188 -3.69 -9.26 0.37
C ASP A 188 -5.07 -9.76 0.83
N ASN A 189 -5.39 -10.99 0.47
CA ASN A 189 -6.62 -11.70 0.88
C ASN A 189 -6.35 -12.85 1.86
N LYS A 190 -5.17 -12.89 2.47
CA LYS A 190 -4.76 -13.96 3.40
C LYS A 190 -4.88 -13.55 4.87
N PHE A 191 -5.53 -12.44 5.17
CA PHE A 191 -5.72 -12.02 6.55
C PHE A 191 -6.61 -13.01 7.30
N PRO A 192 -6.16 -13.60 8.42
CA PRO A 192 -6.94 -14.58 9.17
C PRO A 192 -8.11 -13.91 9.89
N GLN A 193 -9.30 -14.44 9.69
CA GLN A 193 -10.54 -13.92 10.25
C GLN A 193 -11.39 -15.06 10.81
N TYR A 194 -12.33 -14.72 11.69
CA TYR A 194 -13.39 -15.64 12.11
C TYR A 194 -14.73 -15.16 11.55
N LEU A 195 -15.37 -16.02 10.75
CA LEU A 195 -16.75 -15.82 10.39
C LEU A 195 -17.61 -16.22 11.60
N VAL A 196 -18.40 -15.28 12.09
CA VAL A 196 -19.28 -15.47 13.23
C VAL A 196 -20.70 -15.70 12.72
N GLU A 197 -21.24 -16.89 12.95
CA GLU A 197 -22.63 -17.25 12.66
C GLU A 197 -23.39 -17.36 13.98
N VAL A 198 -24.52 -16.63 14.12
CA VAL A 198 -25.39 -16.69 15.30
C VAL A 198 -26.49 -17.72 15.06
N ASP A 199 -26.65 -18.69 15.98
CA ASP A 199 -27.77 -19.60 15.96
C ASP A 199 -29.06 -18.89 16.49
N ALA A 200 -29.75 -18.23 15.56
CA ALA A 200 -30.98 -17.49 15.84
C ALA A 200 -32.08 -18.38 16.45
N SER A 201 -32.16 -19.67 16.09
CA SER A 201 -33.12 -20.62 16.61
C SER A 201 -32.87 -20.93 18.07
N ARG A 202 -31.59 -21.10 18.44
CA ARG A 202 -31.17 -21.33 19.82
C ARG A 202 -31.38 -20.07 20.68
N CYS A 203 -31.02 -18.90 20.13
CA CYS A 203 -31.28 -17.63 20.78
C CYS A 203 -32.80 -17.48 21.15
N LYS A 204 -33.65 -17.70 20.16
CA LYS A 204 -35.10 -17.55 20.34
C LYS A 204 -35.69 -18.51 21.41
N ARG A 205 -35.20 -19.77 21.45
CA ARG A 205 -35.63 -20.73 22.47
C ARG A 205 -35.28 -20.32 23.91
N ASN A 206 -34.20 -19.55 24.07
CA ASN A 206 -33.71 -19.10 25.38
C ASN A 206 -34.07 -17.64 25.69
N GLY A 207 -35.00 -17.02 24.93
CA GLY A 207 -35.42 -15.64 25.16
C GLY A 207 -34.29 -14.60 24.95
N ILE A 208 -33.37 -14.86 23.99
CA ILE A 208 -32.24 -13.99 23.72
C ILE A 208 -32.35 -13.46 22.30
N SER A 209 -32.11 -12.17 22.12
CA SER A 209 -31.98 -11.59 20.78
C SER A 209 -30.63 -11.88 20.15
N PRO A 210 -30.55 -12.31 18.86
CA PRO A 210 -29.30 -12.39 18.15
C PRO A 210 -28.49 -11.08 18.15
N SER A 211 -29.15 -9.92 18.17
CA SER A 211 -28.52 -8.60 18.25
C SER A 211 -27.78 -8.40 19.57
N ASP A 212 -28.32 -8.93 20.67
CA ASP A 212 -27.70 -8.78 21.99
C ASP A 212 -26.44 -9.63 22.10
N VAL A 213 -26.45 -10.84 21.51
CA VAL A 213 -25.27 -11.70 21.39
C VAL A 213 -24.15 -10.98 20.62
N LEU A 214 -24.47 -10.38 19.48
CA LEU A 214 -23.50 -9.62 18.67
C LEU A 214 -23.04 -8.34 19.38
N SER A 215 -23.92 -7.66 20.11
CA SER A 215 -23.58 -6.44 20.86
C SER A 215 -22.61 -6.75 22.01
N VAL A 216 -22.82 -7.84 22.72
CA VAL A 216 -21.90 -8.31 23.77
C VAL A 216 -20.54 -8.63 23.15
N LEU A 217 -20.51 -9.40 22.07
CA LEU A 217 -19.28 -9.78 21.38
C LEU A 217 -18.52 -8.53 20.90
N SER A 218 -19.22 -7.58 20.27
CA SER A 218 -18.65 -6.31 19.81
C SER A 218 -18.08 -5.49 20.97
N GLY A 219 -18.79 -5.42 22.09
CA GLY A 219 -18.34 -4.66 23.27
C GLY A 219 -17.10 -5.26 23.92
N TYR A 220 -17.06 -6.58 24.08
CA TYR A 220 -15.92 -7.25 24.70
C TYR A 220 -14.66 -7.21 23.81
N ILE A 221 -14.82 -7.50 22.52
CA ILE A 221 -13.69 -7.63 21.58
C ILE A 221 -13.33 -6.28 20.93
N GLY A 222 -14.32 -5.58 20.36
CA GLY A 222 -14.13 -4.32 19.65
C GLY A 222 -14.04 -3.10 20.56
N GLY A 223 -14.69 -3.17 21.72
CA GLY A 223 -14.85 -2.06 22.66
C GLY A 223 -16.01 -1.14 22.29
N ASN A 224 -16.63 -0.58 23.32
CA ASN A 224 -17.71 0.40 23.22
C ASN A 224 -17.21 1.81 23.52
N TYR A 225 -17.56 2.74 22.67
CA TYR A 225 -17.37 4.14 22.93
C TYR A 225 -18.36 4.61 23.99
N ALA A 226 -17.86 4.97 25.18
CA ALA A 226 -18.70 5.34 26.33
C ALA A 226 -18.92 6.86 26.41
N SER A 227 -17.86 7.66 26.27
CA SER A 227 -17.94 9.12 26.38
C SER A 227 -16.67 9.81 25.88
N ASN A 228 -16.65 11.14 25.98
CA ASN A 228 -15.46 11.97 25.82
C ASN A 228 -14.99 12.53 27.15
N MET A 229 -13.69 12.66 27.33
CA MET A 229 -13.08 13.31 28.46
C MET A 229 -12.15 14.44 27.97
N ASN A 230 -12.34 15.64 28.54
CA ASN A 230 -11.44 16.76 28.29
C ASN A 230 -10.29 16.76 29.29
N ARG A 231 -9.05 16.73 28.83
CA ARG A 231 -7.84 16.84 29.66
C ARG A 231 -6.73 17.55 28.90
N PHE A 232 -6.03 18.46 29.54
CA PHE A 232 -4.94 19.23 28.93
C PHE A 232 -5.35 19.93 27.62
N SER A 233 -6.54 20.54 27.59
CA SER A 233 -7.11 21.20 26.40
C SER A 233 -7.30 20.28 25.18
N LYS A 234 -7.28 18.96 25.37
CA LYS A 234 -7.54 17.95 24.34
C LYS A 234 -8.75 17.10 24.70
N LEU A 235 -9.46 16.66 23.64
CA LEU A 235 -10.58 15.73 23.76
C LEU A 235 -10.08 14.30 23.61
N TYR A 236 -10.30 13.47 24.63
CA TYR A 236 -9.98 12.03 24.61
C TYR A 236 -11.26 11.21 24.56
N ARG A 237 -11.27 10.19 23.71
CA ARG A 237 -12.35 9.20 23.68
C ARG A 237 -12.17 8.20 24.82
N VAL A 238 -13.25 7.94 25.55
CA VAL A 238 -13.30 6.88 26.57
C VAL A 238 -13.88 5.62 25.93
N MET A 239 -13.05 4.60 25.78
CA MET A 239 -13.44 3.28 25.25
C MET A 239 -13.48 2.27 26.41
N VAL A 240 -14.54 1.46 26.45
CA VAL A 240 -14.67 0.34 27.40
C VAL A 240 -14.55 -0.97 26.62
N GLN A 241 -13.61 -1.78 27.02
CA GLN A 241 -13.28 -3.05 26.36
C GLN A 241 -12.85 -4.08 27.41
N ALA A 242 -13.02 -5.36 27.13
CA ALA A 242 -12.48 -6.41 28.00
C ALA A 242 -10.95 -6.33 28.08
N SER A 243 -10.38 -6.65 29.24
CA SER A 243 -8.94 -6.81 29.38
C SER A 243 -8.40 -7.88 28.43
N PRO A 244 -7.14 -7.78 27.96
CA PRO A 244 -6.59 -8.71 26.97
C PRO A 244 -6.77 -10.18 27.34
N GLU A 245 -6.58 -10.55 28.60
CA GLU A 245 -6.70 -11.92 29.12
C GLU A 245 -8.10 -12.55 28.93
N TYR A 246 -9.14 -11.72 28.78
CA TYR A 246 -10.53 -12.17 28.56
C TYR A 246 -10.95 -12.15 27.07
N ARG A 247 -10.01 -11.97 26.14
CA ARG A 247 -10.28 -11.93 24.69
C ARG A 247 -9.17 -12.47 23.81
N LEU A 248 -8.24 -13.25 24.39
CA LEU A 248 -7.06 -13.76 23.68
C LEU A 248 -7.37 -14.88 22.68
N ASP A 249 -8.38 -15.69 22.97
CA ASP A 249 -8.72 -16.87 22.21
C ASP A 249 -10.23 -17.08 22.08
N THR A 250 -10.60 -18.14 21.35
CA THR A 250 -12.02 -18.49 21.17
C THR A 250 -12.67 -19.07 22.42
N GLU A 251 -11.88 -19.58 23.38
CA GLU A 251 -12.40 -20.07 24.66
C GLU A 251 -12.89 -18.93 25.56
N ALA A 252 -12.34 -17.75 25.39
CA ALA A 252 -12.79 -16.54 26.09
C ALA A 252 -14.27 -16.22 25.86
N LEU A 253 -14.87 -16.69 24.76
CA LEU A 253 -16.32 -16.52 24.50
C LEU A 253 -17.20 -17.20 25.53
N ASN A 254 -16.70 -18.23 26.23
CA ASN A 254 -17.44 -18.90 27.31
C ASN A 254 -17.50 -18.06 28.59
N ASN A 255 -16.64 -17.04 28.70
CA ASN A 255 -16.59 -16.08 29.81
C ASN A 255 -17.33 -14.77 29.51
N MET A 256 -17.93 -14.65 28.33
CA MET A 256 -18.79 -13.54 27.95
C MET A 256 -20.24 -13.97 28.10
N PHE A 257 -21.03 -13.17 28.76
CA PHE A 257 -22.41 -13.52 29.08
C PHE A 257 -23.38 -12.55 28.43
N VAL A 258 -24.50 -13.09 27.94
CA VAL A 258 -25.66 -12.35 27.44
C VAL A 258 -26.84 -12.62 28.37
N ARG A 259 -27.67 -11.62 28.57
CA ARG A 259 -28.87 -11.68 29.42
C ARG A 259 -30.11 -12.03 28.59
N ASN A 260 -30.95 -12.93 29.08
CA ASN A 260 -32.25 -13.23 28.48
C ASN A 260 -33.36 -12.28 29.00
N ASP A 261 -34.57 -12.40 28.46
CA ASP A 261 -35.70 -11.60 28.81
C ASP A 261 -36.16 -11.81 30.28
N GLU A 262 -35.80 -12.94 30.90
CA GLU A 262 -36.11 -13.28 32.30
C GLU A 262 -35.00 -12.76 33.24
N GLY A 263 -33.90 -12.21 32.72
CA GLY A 263 -32.79 -11.67 33.49
C GLY A 263 -31.67 -12.68 33.79
N GLU A 264 -31.77 -13.91 33.29
CA GLU A 264 -30.74 -14.93 33.45
C GLU A 264 -29.58 -14.71 32.50
N MET A 265 -28.39 -15.12 32.94
CA MET A 265 -27.14 -14.96 32.17
C MET A 265 -26.71 -16.28 31.54
N SER A 266 -26.44 -16.24 30.24
CA SER A 266 -25.96 -17.40 29.47
C SER A 266 -24.65 -17.08 28.74
N PRO A 267 -23.68 -18.02 28.64
CA PRO A 267 -22.46 -17.82 27.89
C PRO A 267 -22.73 -17.58 26.40
N VAL A 268 -22.08 -16.56 25.83
CA VAL A 268 -22.24 -16.16 24.42
C VAL A 268 -21.78 -17.28 23.47
N GLY A 269 -20.73 -18.03 23.84
CA GLY A 269 -20.21 -19.13 23.03
C GLY A 269 -21.24 -20.22 22.68
N GLN A 270 -22.33 -20.35 23.46
CA GLN A 270 -23.39 -21.32 23.15
C GLN A 270 -24.23 -20.95 21.92
N TYR A 271 -24.25 -19.66 21.56
CA TYR A 271 -25.10 -19.10 20.49
C TYR A 271 -24.30 -18.83 19.22
N LEU A 272 -22.96 -19.03 19.25
CA LEU A 272 -22.06 -18.72 18.16
C LEU A 272 -21.43 -19.97 17.57
N LYS A 273 -21.32 -19.97 16.25
CA LYS A 273 -20.44 -20.85 15.51
C LYS A 273 -19.34 -20.01 14.86
N LEU A 274 -18.10 -20.32 15.18
CA LEU A 274 -16.93 -19.69 14.62
C LEU A 274 -16.30 -20.58 13.55
N THR A 275 -16.11 -20.02 12.37
CA THR A 275 -15.40 -20.69 11.27
C THR A 275 -14.19 -19.83 10.89
N ARG A 276 -12.99 -20.42 10.96
CA ARG A 276 -11.77 -19.71 10.52
C ARG A 276 -11.79 -19.56 9.01
N VAL A 277 -11.66 -18.34 8.54
CA VAL A 277 -11.64 -17.98 7.12
C VAL A 277 -10.46 -17.05 6.86
N TYR A 278 -10.10 -16.90 5.59
CA TYR A 278 -9.13 -15.91 5.15
C TYR A 278 -9.83 -14.93 4.23
N GLY A 279 -9.50 -13.66 4.34
CA GLY A 279 -10.09 -12.62 3.53
C GLY A 279 -9.19 -11.39 3.45
N ALA A 280 -9.64 -10.37 2.76
CA ALA A 280 -8.95 -9.09 2.74
C ALA A 280 -9.22 -8.33 4.05
N GLU A 281 -8.18 -7.72 4.61
CA GLU A 281 -8.30 -6.82 5.77
C GLU A 281 -9.03 -5.53 5.38
N THR A 282 -8.73 -5.01 4.18
CA THR A 282 -9.32 -3.79 3.65
C THR A 282 -9.74 -3.99 2.20
N LEU A 283 -10.95 -3.54 1.87
CA LEU A 283 -11.45 -3.47 0.50
C LEU A 283 -11.51 -2.01 0.07
N SER A 284 -10.87 -1.69 -1.03
CA SER A 284 -10.82 -0.34 -1.59
C SER A 284 -11.73 -0.22 -2.81
N ARG A 285 -12.25 0.97 -3.02
CA ARG A 285 -12.96 1.34 -4.25
C ARG A 285 -12.34 2.58 -4.85
N PHE A 286 -12.26 2.57 -6.16
CA PHE A 286 -11.84 3.75 -6.92
C PHE A 286 -12.93 4.05 -7.97
N ASN A 287 -13.43 5.26 -7.97
CA ASN A 287 -14.57 5.68 -8.81
C ASN A 287 -15.78 4.71 -8.70
N LEU A 288 -16.12 4.31 -7.46
CA LEU A 288 -17.21 3.40 -7.08
C LEU A 288 -17.00 1.92 -7.44
N PHE A 289 -16.03 1.56 -8.26
CA PHE A 289 -15.69 0.17 -8.57
C PHE A 289 -14.75 -0.41 -7.52
N SER A 290 -14.90 -1.69 -7.22
CA SER A 290 -13.94 -2.43 -6.40
C SER A 290 -12.59 -2.39 -7.12
N ALA A 291 -11.54 -1.98 -6.41
CA ALA A 291 -10.25 -1.74 -7.03
C ALA A 291 -9.09 -2.24 -6.18
N ILE A 292 -8.05 -2.69 -6.86
CA ILE A 292 -6.76 -3.02 -6.25
C ILE A 292 -5.71 -2.05 -6.79
N SER A 293 -5.02 -1.35 -5.88
CA SER A 293 -3.93 -0.46 -6.27
C SER A 293 -2.67 -1.24 -6.61
N VAL A 294 -2.01 -0.82 -7.69
CA VAL A 294 -0.69 -1.30 -8.09
C VAL A 294 0.22 -0.09 -8.19
N ASN A 295 1.33 -0.15 -7.47
CA ASN A 295 2.37 0.86 -7.50
C ASN A 295 3.60 0.28 -8.18
N GLY A 296 4.27 1.09 -8.99
CA GLY A 296 5.48 0.65 -9.65
C GLY A 296 6.44 1.79 -9.93
N THR A 297 7.69 1.42 -10.22
CA THR A 297 8.76 2.36 -10.54
C THR A 297 9.30 2.06 -11.93
N PRO A 298 9.65 3.10 -12.72
CA PRO A 298 10.37 2.91 -13.98
C PRO A 298 11.74 2.29 -13.74
N ALA A 299 12.22 1.52 -14.70
CA ALA A 299 13.59 1.02 -14.69
C ALA A 299 14.59 2.16 -14.96
N ASP A 300 15.85 1.97 -14.51
CA ASP A 300 16.90 2.93 -14.74
C ASP A 300 17.04 3.20 -16.25
N GLY A 301 17.10 4.47 -16.58
CA GLY A 301 17.17 4.89 -17.97
C GLY A 301 15.82 5.13 -18.65
N TYR A 302 14.71 4.71 -18.08
CA TYR A 302 13.37 4.96 -18.60
C TYR A 302 12.66 6.11 -17.85
N SER A 303 11.70 6.75 -18.54
CA SER A 303 10.88 7.81 -17.95
C SER A 303 9.53 7.27 -17.43
N THR A 304 8.85 8.07 -16.59
CA THR A 304 7.49 7.79 -16.14
C THR A 304 6.52 7.66 -17.30
N GLY A 305 6.63 8.50 -18.33
CA GLY A 305 5.81 8.41 -19.54
C GLY A 305 6.00 7.10 -20.30
N GLN A 306 7.22 6.55 -20.37
CA GLN A 306 7.47 5.25 -20.98
C GLN A 306 6.88 4.12 -20.12
N ALA A 307 6.96 4.21 -18.79
CA ALA A 307 6.32 3.25 -17.89
C ALA A 307 4.78 3.30 -18.02
N ILE A 308 4.18 4.47 -18.12
CA ILE A 308 2.75 4.66 -18.36
C ILE A 308 2.33 4.02 -19.69
N GLN A 309 3.13 4.17 -20.74
CA GLN A 309 2.86 3.53 -22.03
C GLN A 309 2.93 1.99 -21.92
N ALA A 310 3.93 1.46 -21.22
CA ALA A 310 4.04 0.01 -20.95
C ALA A 310 2.82 -0.51 -20.15
N VAL A 311 2.32 0.26 -19.18
CA VAL A 311 1.10 -0.06 -18.44
C VAL A 311 -0.11 -0.14 -19.36
N ARG A 312 -0.28 0.81 -20.30
CA ARG A 312 -1.39 0.80 -21.27
C ARG A 312 -1.36 -0.45 -22.17
N GLU A 313 -0.18 -0.82 -22.67
CA GLU A 313 0.02 -1.99 -23.52
C GLU A 313 -0.30 -3.29 -22.75
N VAL A 314 0.27 -3.45 -21.54
CA VAL A 314 0.02 -4.63 -20.72
C VAL A 314 -1.45 -4.73 -20.28
N ALA A 315 -2.10 -3.60 -19.98
CA ALA A 315 -3.52 -3.58 -19.63
C ALA A 315 -4.39 -4.02 -20.79
N ALA A 316 -4.12 -3.55 -22.01
CA ALA A 316 -4.85 -3.95 -23.21
C ALA A 316 -4.73 -5.45 -23.51
N GLU A 317 -3.60 -6.08 -23.18
CA GLU A 317 -3.37 -7.51 -23.37
C GLU A 317 -3.91 -8.40 -22.25
N THR A 318 -4.09 -7.83 -21.02
CA THR A 318 -4.31 -8.65 -19.82
C THR A 318 -5.72 -8.53 -19.28
N LEU A 319 -6.34 -7.35 -19.39
CA LEU A 319 -7.64 -7.10 -18.78
C LEU A 319 -8.76 -7.67 -19.63
N PRO A 320 -9.54 -8.64 -19.13
CA PRO A 320 -10.70 -9.18 -19.87
C PRO A 320 -11.88 -8.20 -19.79
N ALA A 321 -12.87 -8.42 -20.64
CA ALA A 321 -14.10 -7.60 -20.67
C ALA A 321 -14.74 -7.50 -19.26
N GLY A 322 -15.08 -6.27 -18.84
CA GLY A 322 -15.65 -5.93 -17.53
C GLY A 322 -14.63 -5.75 -16.42
N TYR A 323 -13.35 -5.72 -16.74
CA TYR A 323 -12.30 -5.19 -15.90
C TYR A 323 -11.66 -3.99 -16.57
N GLY A 324 -11.31 -3.01 -15.79
CA GLY A 324 -10.69 -1.78 -16.26
C GLY A 324 -9.51 -1.39 -15.38
N TYR A 325 -8.89 -0.29 -15.74
CA TYR A 325 -7.89 0.35 -14.88
C TYR A 325 -8.00 1.87 -15.01
N GLU A 326 -7.56 2.56 -13.99
CA GLU A 326 -7.39 4.00 -14.01
C GLU A 326 -6.05 4.38 -13.37
N PHE A 327 -5.45 5.43 -13.89
CA PHE A 327 -4.26 6.00 -13.27
C PHE A 327 -4.63 6.81 -12.03
N GLY A 328 -3.80 6.73 -11.00
CA GLY A 328 -3.86 7.53 -9.78
C GLY A 328 -2.71 8.51 -9.65
N GLY A 329 -2.79 9.38 -8.66
CA GLY A 329 -1.73 10.30 -8.32
C GLY A 329 -1.19 11.11 -9.50
N MET A 330 0.13 11.29 -9.55
CA MET A 330 0.82 11.98 -10.65
C MET A 330 0.61 11.30 -12.00
N SER A 331 0.50 9.97 -12.01
CA SER A 331 0.32 9.22 -13.27
C SER A 331 -0.97 9.57 -14.00
N ARG A 332 -1.99 10.03 -13.27
CA ARG A 332 -3.24 10.49 -13.87
C ARG A 332 -3.08 11.80 -14.63
N GLU A 333 -2.24 12.70 -14.11
CA GLU A 333 -1.99 14.00 -14.74
C GLU A 333 -1.03 13.89 -15.94
N GLU A 334 -0.20 12.82 -15.94
CA GLU A 334 0.77 12.56 -17.00
C GLU A 334 0.17 11.70 -18.14
N ALA A 335 -0.84 10.90 -17.86
CA ALA A 335 -1.45 9.96 -18.80
C ALA A 335 -2.42 10.63 -19.79
#